data_b15bb37d6014cae5d1dfccbadcb284e1
#
_entry.id   b15bb37d6014cae5d1dfccbadcb284e1
#
_cell.length_a   1.000
_cell.length_b   1.000
_cell.length_c   1.000
_cell.angle_alpha   90.00
_cell.angle_beta   90.00
_cell.angle_gamma   90.00
#
_symmetry.space_group_name_H-M   'P 1'
#
loop_
_entity.id
_entity.type
_entity.pdbx_description
1 polymer ?
#
loop_
_entity_poly.entity_id
_entity_poly.type
_entity_poly.pdbx_seq_one_letter_code
_entity_poly.pdbx_strand_id
1 'polypeptide(L)'
;MQVRSLSSRNAGLIVVGVAFVVNLAALLIWEARGLYGLSGDEPHYLVISDALWNFRSFDIGAAYLKEALIPQFYPLGLAPSGVALGSDWSWGHVVESSNGVFSWHGVLVGWFLAVPLGLFGIMGAKIAMIALGAGFAGVIYLLSGQIFTSVRIRLAVSLVLALTYPLLLGSNQIFPDLPAAGLALLGSYWLMREVKARSTHSSAPDSQVARPVVTFVVAFLVALLPWVGIKYAPIAAVLLIALLFASRSKTSVVLATAISAVLLMVFQWYAYNSPFGAFAEGVVEYGPDFWLRLFGLVLDQNQGFLFYSPLLLLGLLGIVPLFRFSRIVGVVWLLSVLLFLIPSAAHPGSYGGGSFVGRYGWGAALLFFVPTMFVLAHLSRRWLVTVLGGSLLFSGWIFVSQVLIGGSYPGGPVALDLYTKATDTWLEAYSIFYFPLQKLFPAFYDPAWAWTYWVNWVWAAVLIGAVALSLTGARVRLFLILSGIVVVVAGIVSVPGDQLTVVEQNISAQSAGVVAGGPTWNMREGTYTWSVDYRWTGAAAPGVVGKWELLETAGGTTVAAGELPATTGDIGFVSRVSQAIPFRSFQPRGFTFRVSWYGEGYFEVVSTSVSRS
;
A
#
# COMPACT_ATOMS: atom_id res chain seq x y z
N MET A 1 32.86 23.65 27.44
CA MET A 1 32.74 22.86 26.20
C MET A 1 31.73 23.52 25.27
N GLN A 2 32.17 24.26 24.24
CA GLN A 2 31.26 24.84 23.25
C GLN A 2 30.67 23.67 22.43
N VAL A 3 29.39 23.38 22.65
CA VAL A 3 28.65 22.43 21.80
C VAL A 3 28.59 23.07 20.39
N ARG A 4 29.39 22.52 19.46
CA ARG A 4 29.37 22.94 18.05
C ARG A 4 27.95 22.88 17.56
N SER A 5 27.41 23.99 17.06
CA SER A 5 26.08 24.04 16.51
C SER A 5 25.97 23.10 15.31
N LEU A 6 25.00 22.19 15.33
CA LEU A 6 24.74 21.25 14.22
C LEU A 6 24.42 22.06 12.94
N SER A 7 25.20 21.87 11.88
CA SER A 7 24.93 22.52 10.60
C SER A 7 23.68 21.92 9.93
N SER A 8 22.97 22.75 9.16
CA SER A 8 21.78 22.28 8.42
C SER A 8 22.11 21.14 7.45
N ARG A 9 23.30 21.17 6.82
CA ARG A 9 23.76 20.11 5.93
C ARG A 9 23.92 18.78 6.68
N ASN A 10 24.58 18.79 7.82
CA ASN A 10 24.79 17.59 8.62
C ASN A 10 23.47 17.01 9.15
N ALA A 11 22.55 17.87 9.55
CA ALA A 11 21.20 17.43 9.97
C ALA A 11 20.45 16.73 8.83
N GLY A 12 20.51 17.21 7.60
CA GLY A 12 19.93 16.55 6.44
C GLY A 12 20.57 15.19 6.16
N LEU A 13 21.90 15.09 6.23
CA LEU A 13 22.61 13.82 6.06
C LEU A 13 22.25 12.79 7.15
N ILE A 14 22.01 13.24 8.39
CA ILE A 14 21.55 12.36 9.48
C ILE A 14 20.17 11.79 9.13
N VAL A 15 19.22 12.61 8.62
CA VAL A 15 17.89 12.11 8.24
C VAL A 15 18.00 11.04 7.16
N VAL A 16 18.78 11.28 6.11
CA VAL A 16 19.01 10.32 5.03
C VAL A 16 19.66 9.04 5.55
N GLY A 17 20.74 9.18 6.36
CA GLY A 17 21.47 8.03 6.91
C GLY A 17 20.60 7.17 7.82
N VAL A 18 19.81 7.77 8.72
CA VAL A 18 18.91 7.03 9.62
C VAL A 18 17.82 6.30 8.83
N ALA A 19 17.18 6.98 7.86
CA ALA A 19 16.17 6.35 7.02
C ALA A 19 16.74 5.15 6.24
N PHE A 20 17.95 5.29 5.68
CA PHE A 20 18.63 4.22 4.98
C PHE A 20 18.94 3.04 5.91
N VAL A 21 19.60 3.30 7.04
CA VAL A 21 20.05 2.26 7.99
C VAL A 21 18.86 1.48 8.56
N VAL A 22 17.78 2.15 8.95
CA VAL A 22 16.60 1.47 9.53
C VAL A 22 15.91 0.57 8.50
N ASN A 23 15.72 1.03 7.26
CA ASN A 23 15.12 0.21 6.21
C ASN A 23 16.05 -0.93 5.77
N LEU A 24 17.36 -0.70 5.71
CA LEU A 24 18.34 -1.75 5.43
C LEU A 24 18.36 -2.80 6.54
N ALA A 25 18.28 -2.38 7.80
CA ALA A 25 18.19 -3.31 8.93
C ALA A 25 16.92 -4.19 8.82
N ALA A 26 15.77 -3.62 8.45
CA ALA A 26 14.56 -4.41 8.20
C ALA A 26 14.78 -5.48 7.11
N LEU A 27 15.36 -5.10 5.97
CA LEU A 27 15.67 -6.00 4.87
C LEU A 27 16.59 -7.16 5.32
N LEU A 28 17.69 -6.84 6.01
CA LEU A 28 18.65 -7.84 6.47
C LEU A 28 18.07 -8.78 7.54
N ILE A 29 17.20 -8.26 8.41
CA ILE A 29 16.53 -9.10 9.41
C ILE A 29 15.54 -10.05 8.73
N TRP A 30 14.76 -9.60 7.75
CA TRP A 30 13.85 -10.47 6.99
C TRP A 30 14.62 -11.54 6.24
N GLU A 31 15.74 -11.20 5.61
CA GLU A 31 16.62 -12.17 4.95
C GLU A 31 17.17 -13.21 5.93
N ALA A 32 17.73 -12.75 7.06
CA ALA A 32 18.27 -13.65 8.09
C ALA A 32 17.21 -14.59 8.71
N ARG A 33 15.95 -14.19 8.67
CA ARG A 33 14.80 -15.00 9.12
C ARG A 33 14.20 -15.90 8.04
N GLY A 34 14.73 -15.89 6.82
CA GLY A 34 14.14 -16.61 5.69
C GLY A 34 12.80 -16.07 5.23
N LEU A 35 12.47 -14.82 5.60
CA LEU A 35 11.21 -14.14 5.25
C LEU A 35 11.36 -13.20 4.06
N TYR A 36 12.53 -13.19 3.44
CA TYR A 36 12.82 -12.39 2.27
C TYR A 36 12.05 -12.90 1.05
N GLY A 37 11.42 -12.00 0.31
CA GLY A 37 10.63 -12.38 -0.85
C GLY A 37 10.34 -11.22 -1.80
N LEU A 38 9.72 -11.56 -2.90
CA LEU A 38 9.13 -10.66 -3.88
C LEU A 38 7.62 -10.84 -3.86
N SER A 39 6.87 -9.79 -4.13
CA SER A 39 5.41 -9.81 -4.04
C SER A 39 4.75 -9.00 -5.16
N GLY A 40 3.53 -9.37 -5.52
CA GLY A 40 2.74 -8.66 -6.53
C GLY A 40 3.51 -8.39 -7.82
N ASP A 41 3.59 -7.11 -8.21
CA ASP A 41 4.23 -6.72 -9.48
C ASP A 41 5.76 -6.59 -9.41
N GLU A 42 6.41 -6.83 -8.25
CA GLU A 42 7.87 -6.71 -8.13
C GLU A 42 8.63 -7.52 -9.18
N PRO A 43 8.26 -8.80 -9.47
CA PRO A 43 8.88 -9.59 -10.53
C PRO A 43 8.85 -8.92 -11.90
N HIS A 44 7.74 -8.26 -12.27
CA HIS A 44 7.61 -7.59 -13.57
C HIS A 44 8.64 -6.46 -13.74
N TYR A 45 8.88 -5.66 -12.67
CA TYR A 45 9.92 -4.63 -12.71
C TYR A 45 11.33 -5.22 -12.81
N LEU A 46 11.56 -6.36 -12.16
CA LEU A 46 12.86 -7.04 -12.24
C LEU A 46 13.10 -7.68 -13.61
N VAL A 47 12.06 -8.18 -14.28
CA VAL A 47 12.15 -8.65 -15.68
C VAL A 47 12.52 -7.48 -16.63
N ILE A 48 11.93 -6.29 -16.44
CA ILE A 48 12.34 -5.10 -17.20
C ILE A 48 13.82 -4.77 -16.96
N SER A 49 14.28 -4.91 -15.72
CA SER A 49 15.69 -4.68 -15.35
C SER A 49 16.62 -5.73 -15.98
N ASP A 50 16.22 -6.99 -15.96
CA ASP A 50 16.99 -8.12 -16.53
C ASP A 50 17.09 -8.01 -18.06
N ALA A 51 16.01 -7.61 -18.72
CA ALA A 51 16.00 -7.35 -20.16
C ALA A 51 17.04 -6.29 -20.53
N LEU A 52 17.09 -5.19 -19.80
CA LEU A 52 18.04 -4.12 -20.07
C LEU A 52 19.49 -4.53 -19.73
N TRP A 53 19.71 -5.25 -18.62
CA TRP A 53 21.04 -5.61 -18.17
C TRP A 53 21.65 -6.75 -18.98
N ASN A 54 20.93 -7.87 -19.13
CA ASN A 54 21.46 -9.08 -19.72
C ASN A 54 21.25 -9.15 -21.23
N PHE A 55 20.13 -8.63 -21.74
CA PHE A 55 19.77 -8.70 -23.16
C PHE A 55 20.01 -7.39 -23.91
N ARG A 56 20.34 -6.28 -23.20
CA ARG A 56 20.55 -4.94 -23.80
C ARG A 56 19.35 -4.48 -24.64
N SER A 57 18.16 -4.87 -24.25
CA SER A 57 16.92 -4.64 -24.98
C SER A 57 15.86 -3.96 -24.11
N PHE A 58 15.02 -3.17 -24.77
CA PHE A 58 13.75 -2.70 -24.20
C PHE A 58 12.63 -3.72 -24.39
N ASP A 59 12.78 -4.64 -25.36
CA ASP A 59 11.94 -5.81 -25.50
C ASP A 59 12.22 -6.77 -24.35
N ILE A 60 11.17 -7.10 -23.58
CA ILE A 60 11.26 -7.93 -22.39
C ILE A 60 10.93 -9.40 -22.64
N GLY A 61 10.60 -9.78 -23.89
CA GLY A 61 10.21 -11.14 -24.25
C GLY A 61 11.27 -12.19 -23.90
N ALA A 62 12.56 -11.91 -24.25
CA ALA A 62 13.66 -12.82 -23.95
C ALA A 62 13.88 -13.00 -22.44
N ALA A 63 13.70 -11.93 -21.65
CA ALA A 63 13.83 -11.98 -20.19
C ALA A 63 12.68 -12.80 -19.55
N TYR A 64 11.46 -12.67 -20.06
CA TYR A 64 10.34 -13.50 -19.62
C TYR A 64 10.52 -14.98 -19.99
N LEU A 65 11.02 -15.27 -21.21
CA LEU A 65 11.31 -16.65 -21.60
C LEU A 65 12.40 -17.28 -20.70
N LYS A 66 13.44 -16.52 -20.37
CA LYS A 66 14.45 -16.94 -19.40
C LYS A 66 13.83 -17.23 -18.04
N GLU A 67 12.97 -16.34 -17.55
CA GLU A 67 12.31 -16.49 -16.25
C GLU A 67 11.38 -17.69 -16.21
N ALA A 68 10.68 -17.99 -17.32
CA ALA A 68 9.84 -19.18 -17.43
C ALA A 68 10.64 -20.50 -17.39
N LEU A 69 11.84 -20.49 -17.92
CA LEU A 69 12.74 -21.67 -17.96
C LEU A 69 13.53 -21.82 -16.67
N ILE A 70 14.00 -20.71 -16.10
CA ILE A 70 14.85 -20.65 -14.92
C ILE A 70 14.31 -19.54 -14.00
N PRO A 71 13.26 -19.84 -13.20
CA PRO A 71 12.64 -18.85 -12.33
C PRO A 71 13.62 -18.23 -11.33
N GLN A 72 13.77 -16.92 -11.36
CA GLN A 72 14.59 -16.14 -10.44
C GLN A 72 13.76 -15.16 -9.60
N PHE A 73 12.72 -14.59 -10.21
CA PHE A 73 11.91 -13.52 -9.63
C PHE A 73 10.52 -14.01 -9.25
N TYR A 74 9.99 -14.99 -9.95
CA TYR A 74 8.70 -15.60 -9.62
C TYR A 74 8.87 -16.76 -8.65
N PRO A 75 8.03 -16.87 -7.62
CA PRO A 75 7.97 -18.06 -6.80
C PRO A 75 7.71 -19.31 -7.65
N LEU A 76 8.26 -20.44 -7.25
CA LEU A 76 8.04 -21.71 -7.94
C LEU A 76 6.54 -21.98 -8.14
N GLY A 77 6.14 -22.25 -9.37
CA GLY A 77 4.75 -22.51 -9.75
C GLY A 77 3.90 -21.29 -10.10
N LEU A 78 4.42 -20.07 -9.90
CA LEU A 78 3.76 -18.84 -10.34
C LEU A 78 4.40 -18.25 -11.60
N ALA A 79 5.51 -18.84 -12.07
CA ALA A 79 6.09 -18.43 -13.34
C ALA A 79 5.17 -18.90 -14.49
N PRO A 80 5.01 -18.08 -15.50
CA PRO A 80 4.11 -18.30 -16.62
C PRO A 80 4.43 -19.55 -17.44
N SER A 81 3.69 -20.62 -17.28
CA SER A 81 3.88 -21.85 -18.04
C SER A 81 3.60 -21.66 -19.55
N GLY A 82 2.70 -20.77 -19.93
CA GLY A 82 2.39 -20.46 -21.33
C GLY A 82 3.47 -19.67 -22.05
N VAL A 83 4.23 -18.82 -21.35
CA VAL A 83 5.33 -18.04 -21.93
C VAL A 83 6.47 -18.92 -22.41
N ALA A 84 6.76 -20.03 -21.74
CA ALA A 84 7.79 -20.98 -22.18
C ALA A 84 7.55 -21.53 -23.59
N LEU A 85 6.32 -21.49 -24.09
CA LEU A 85 5.92 -21.95 -25.41
C LEU A 85 5.77 -20.81 -26.41
N GLY A 86 5.96 -19.53 -26.00
CA GLY A 86 5.81 -18.36 -26.87
C GLY A 86 4.38 -18.10 -27.35
N SER A 87 3.38 -18.70 -26.71
CA SER A 87 2.01 -18.73 -27.22
C SER A 87 1.01 -17.90 -26.41
N ASP A 88 1.35 -17.51 -25.19
CA ASP A 88 0.44 -16.74 -24.34
C ASP A 88 1.18 -15.75 -23.44
N TRP A 89 1.07 -14.48 -23.79
CA TRP A 89 1.61 -13.35 -23.03
C TRP A 89 0.59 -12.69 -22.10
N SER A 90 -0.66 -13.20 -22.08
CA SER A 90 -1.81 -12.52 -21.45
C SER A 90 -1.63 -12.20 -19.96
N TRP A 91 -0.79 -12.94 -19.26
CA TRP A 91 -0.56 -12.77 -17.82
C TRP A 91 0.84 -12.24 -17.46
N GLY A 92 1.74 -12.03 -18.45
CA GLY A 92 3.03 -11.37 -18.25
C GLY A 92 2.94 -9.86 -18.01
N HIS A 93 1.73 -9.27 -17.92
CA HIS A 93 1.54 -7.82 -17.89
C HIS A 93 2.26 -7.12 -19.04
N VAL A 94 2.09 -7.65 -20.23
CA VAL A 94 2.81 -7.21 -21.44
C VAL A 94 1.87 -6.87 -22.58
N VAL A 95 2.42 -6.14 -23.54
CA VAL A 95 1.78 -5.82 -24.81
C VAL A 95 2.73 -6.23 -25.93
N GLU A 96 2.23 -7.00 -26.89
CA GLU A 96 2.94 -7.31 -28.12
C GLU A 96 2.77 -6.17 -29.13
N SER A 97 3.85 -5.85 -29.82
CA SER A 97 3.87 -4.91 -30.92
C SER A 97 4.75 -5.43 -32.07
N SER A 98 4.80 -4.70 -33.19
CA SER A 98 5.71 -5.03 -34.31
C SER A 98 7.19 -5.00 -33.93
N ASN A 99 7.56 -4.35 -32.82
CA ASN A 99 8.95 -4.16 -32.38
C ASN A 99 9.34 -5.07 -31.21
N GLY A 100 8.43 -5.94 -30.74
CA GLY A 100 8.66 -6.89 -29.65
C GLY A 100 7.58 -6.89 -28.58
N VAL A 101 7.95 -7.39 -27.40
CA VAL A 101 7.09 -7.53 -26.23
C VAL A 101 7.49 -6.48 -25.19
N PHE A 102 6.55 -5.66 -24.75
CA PHE A 102 6.80 -4.55 -23.85
C PHE A 102 5.89 -4.60 -22.63
N SER A 103 6.34 -4.04 -21.51
CA SER A 103 5.59 -4.06 -20.25
C SER A 103 4.43 -3.05 -20.24
N TRP A 104 3.32 -3.41 -19.59
CA TRP A 104 2.26 -2.45 -19.21
C TRP A 104 2.72 -1.50 -18.11
N HIS A 105 3.70 -1.92 -17.30
CA HIS A 105 4.23 -1.11 -16.23
C HIS A 105 5.13 0.01 -16.76
N GLY A 106 5.18 1.11 -16.02
CA GLY A 106 6.14 2.17 -16.31
C GLY A 106 7.58 1.66 -16.20
N VAL A 107 8.38 2.01 -17.16
CA VAL A 107 9.73 1.41 -17.35
C VAL A 107 10.80 2.01 -16.44
N LEU A 108 10.58 3.22 -15.88
CA LEU A 108 11.64 3.95 -15.18
C LEU A 108 12.17 3.19 -13.96
N VAL A 109 11.31 2.53 -13.19
CA VAL A 109 11.72 1.76 -12.01
C VAL A 109 12.61 0.59 -12.44
N GLY A 110 12.18 -0.17 -13.45
CA GLY A 110 13.00 -1.27 -13.98
C GLY A 110 14.34 -0.79 -14.56
N TRP A 111 14.35 0.33 -15.28
CA TRP A 111 15.61 0.89 -15.81
C TRP A 111 16.55 1.37 -14.71
N PHE A 112 16.02 2.02 -13.68
CA PHE A 112 16.78 2.43 -12.51
C PHE A 112 17.43 1.24 -11.79
N LEU A 113 16.73 0.11 -11.73
CA LEU A 113 17.17 -1.10 -11.04
C LEU A 113 18.08 -2.01 -11.90
N ALA A 114 18.23 -1.77 -13.20
CA ALA A 114 19.00 -2.65 -14.08
C ALA A 114 20.44 -2.86 -13.62
N VAL A 115 21.14 -1.79 -13.25
CA VAL A 115 22.54 -1.88 -12.78
C VAL A 115 22.63 -2.52 -11.38
N PRO A 116 21.87 -2.10 -10.36
CA PRO A 116 21.88 -2.75 -9.05
C PRO A 116 21.51 -4.23 -9.11
N LEU A 117 20.51 -4.60 -9.90
CA LEU A 117 20.10 -5.99 -10.11
C LEU A 117 21.23 -6.79 -10.78
N GLY A 118 21.80 -6.26 -11.84
CA GLY A 118 22.85 -6.96 -12.60
C GLY A 118 24.13 -7.20 -11.82
N LEU A 119 24.50 -6.28 -10.91
CA LEU A 119 25.71 -6.39 -10.11
C LEU A 119 25.52 -7.19 -8.81
N PHE A 120 24.36 -7.08 -8.16
CA PHE A 120 24.14 -7.57 -6.80
C PHE A 120 22.84 -8.38 -6.64
N GLY A 121 22.21 -8.78 -7.75
CA GLY A 121 20.95 -9.53 -7.73
C GLY A 121 19.79 -8.76 -7.10
N ILE A 122 18.78 -9.49 -6.65
CA ILE A 122 17.56 -8.93 -6.03
C ILE A 122 17.88 -8.04 -4.83
N MET A 123 18.88 -8.44 -4.03
CA MET A 123 19.33 -7.67 -2.88
C MET A 123 19.82 -6.27 -3.30
N GLY A 124 20.58 -6.18 -4.38
CA GLY A 124 21.04 -4.91 -4.95
C GLY A 124 19.88 -4.02 -5.39
N ALA A 125 18.86 -4.60 -6.03
CA ALA A 125 17.65 -3.87 -6.42
C ALA A 125 16.88 -3.32 -5.21
N LYS A 126 16.70 -4.13 -4.16
CA LYS A 126 16.05 -3.70 -2.91
C LYS A 126 16.85 -2.61 -2.19
N ILE A 127 18.17 -2.73 -2.09
CA ILE A 127 19.03 -1.69 -1.51
C ILE A 127 18.95 -0.37 -2.31
N ALA A 128 18.86 -0.45 -3.63
CA ALA A 128 18.67 0.74 -4.46
C ALA A 128 17.33 1.45 -4.19
N MET A 129 16.25 0.69 -3.99
CA MET A 129 14.96 1.24 -3.58
C MET A 129 15.02 1.88 -2.19
N ILE A 130 15.70 1.26 -1.22
CA ILE A 130 15.93 1.83 0.10
C ILE A 130 16.73 3.13 -0.01
N ALA A 131 17.77 3.18 -0.84
CA ALA A 131 18.55 4.39 -1.06
C ALA A 131 17.70 5.52 -1.68
N LEU A 132 16.81 5.18 -2.61
CA LEU A 132 15.86 6.13 -3.19
C LEU A 132 14.89 6.66 -2.13
N GLY A 133 14.30 5.79 -1.30
CA GLY A 133 13.44 6.19 -0.18
C GLY A 133 14.16 7.08 0.84
N ALA A 134 15.42 6.78 1.14
CA ALA A 134 16.26 7.63 1.98
C ALA A 134 16.54 9.00 1.33
N GLY A 135 16.70 9.06 0.01
CA GLY A 135 16.77 10.31 -0.75
C GLY A 135 15.51 11.17 -0.55
N PHE A 136 14.33 10.54 -0.57
CA PHE A 136 13.05 11.23 -0.30
C PHE A 136 12.95 11.71 1.15
N ALA A 137 13.52 11.01 2.12
CA ALA A 137 13.66 11.52 3.48
C ALA A 137 14.51 12.81 3.52
N GLY A 138 15.51 12.92 2.66
CA GLY A 138 16.26 14.16 2.42
C GLY A 138 15.38 15.28 1.86
N VAL A 139 14.48 14.97 0.94
CA VAL A 139 13.48 15.95 0.42
C VAL A 139 12.55 16.43 1.53
N ILE A 140 12.10 15.55 2.44
CA ILE A 140 11.31 15.93 3.62
C ILE A 140 12.08 16.92 4.49
N TYR A 141 13.38 16.72 4.70
CA TYR A 141 14.22 17.64 5.44
C TYR A 141 14.34 19.01 4.74
N LEU A 142 14.49 19.03 3.43
CA LEU A 142 14.53 20.27 2.64
C LEU A 142 13.18 21.01 2.74
N LEU A 143 12.07 20.28 2.64
CA LEU A 143 10.72 20.79 2.73
C LEU A 143 10.43 21.38 4.11
N SER A 144 10.84 20.70 5.18
CA SER A 144 10.72 21.20 6.55
C SER A 144 11.43 22.55 6.75
N GLY A 145 12.48 22.82 5.98
CA GLY A 145 13.19 24.11 5.98
C GLY A 145 12.40 25.28 5.39
N GLN A 146 11.30 25.01 4.68
CA GLN A 146 10.38 26.07 4.25
C GLN A 146 9.46 26.53 5.38
N ILE A 147 9.29 25.70 6.40
CA ILE A 147 8.30 25.87 7.47
C ILE A 147 8.98 26.19 8.81
N PHE A 148 10.02 25.44 9.18
CA PHE A 148 10.71 25.58 10.46
C PHE A 148 12.05 26.32 10.30
N THR A 149 12.33 27.25 11.21
CA THR A 149 13.62 27.97 11.26
C THR A 149 14.70 27.23 12.06
N SER A 150 14.30 26.53 13.12
CA SER A 150 15.23 25.79 14.00
C SER A 150 15.71 24.49 13.37
N VAL A 151 17.02 24.33 13.18
CA VAL A 151 17.64 23.10 12.66
C VAL A 151 17.31 21.88 13.52
N ARG A 152 17.24 22.02 14.85
CA ARG A 152 16.88 20.92 15.76
C ARG A 152 15.46 20.44 15.57
N ILE A 153 14.51 21.38 15.41
CA ILE A 153 13.10 21.04 15.16
C ILE A 153 12.96 20.38 13.77
N ARG A 154 13.63 20.94 12.75
CA ARG A 154 13.66 20.36 11.41
C ARG A 154 14.16 18.92 11.45
N LEU A 155 15.28 18.66 12.15
CA LEU A 155 15.84 17.33 12.31
C LEU A 155 14.83 16.38 12.96
N ALA A 156 14.26 16.76 14.10
CA ALA A 156 13.32 15.92 14.84
C ALA A 156 12.05 15.59 14.01
N VAL A 157 11.43 16.61 13.40
CA VAL A 157 10.23 16.42 12.58
C VAL A 157 10.55 15.54 11.36
N SER A 158 11.68 15.83 10.67
CA SER A 158 12.04 15.07 9.48
C SER A 158 12.41 13.62 9.78
N LEU A 159 13.07 13.34 10.91
CA LEU A 159 13.37 11.98 11.35
C LEU A 159 12.08 11.20 11.63
N VAL A 160 11.13 11.79 12.35
CA VAL A 160 9.86 11.11 12.63
C VAL A 160 9.09 10.84 11.34
N LEU A 161 8.98 11.81 10.43
CA LEU A 161 8.30 11.61 9.15
C LEU A 161 9.03 10.59 8.26
N ALA A 162 10.36 10.59 8.23
CA ALA A 162 11.16 9.61 7.49
C ALA A 162 11.02 8.18 8.04
N LEU A 163 10.74 8.05 9.33
CA LEU A 163 10.47 6.78 10.01
C LEU A 163 8.96 6.48 10.13
N THR A 164 8.11 7.25 9.47
CA THR A 164 6.68 7.00 9.38
C THR A 164 6.38 6.19 8.12
N TYR A 165 5.50 5.20 8.23
CA TYR A 165 5.01 4.46 7.07
C TYR A 165 4.31 5.43 6.08
N PRO A 166 4.48 5.33 4.75
CA PRO A 166 5.07 4.22 4.01
C PRO A 166 6.60 4.30 3.77
N LEU A 167 7.30 5.41 4.11
CA LEU A 167 8.76 5.46 3.93
C LEU A 167 9.48 4.41 4.77
N LEU A 168 9.04 4.24 6.03
CA LEU A 168 9.45 3.10 6.84
C LEU A 168 8.85 1.84 6.22
N LEU A 169 9.64 0.85 5.95
CA LEU A 169 9.33 -0.46 5.37
C LEU A 169 8.93 -0.44 3.89
N GLY A 170 8.06 0.47 3.42
CA GLY A 170 7.63 0.54 2.01
C GLY A 170 8.79 0.76 1.04
N SER A 171 9.89 1.38 1.49
CA SER A 171 11.14 1.50 0.71
C SER A 171 11.78 0.15 0.38
N ASN A 172 11.38 -0.94 1.01
CA ASN A 172 11.87 -2.30 0.73
C ASN A 172 11.14 -2.97 -0.45
N GLN A 173 10.08 -2.36 -0.97
CA GLN A 173 9.33 -2.91 -2.09
C GLN A 173 9.65 -2.22 -3.41
N ILE A 174 9.63 -3.00 -4.49
CA ILE A 174 9.92 -2.53 -5.86
C ILE A 174 8.60 -2.18 -6.54
N PHE A 175 8.02 -1.03 -6.13
CA PHE A 175 6.78 -0.51 -6.72
C PHE A 175 6.93 0.94 -7.16
N PRO A 176 6.15 1.39 -8.16
CA PRO A 176 6.24 2.74 -8.71
C PRO A 176 5.68 3.82 -7.78
N ASP A 177 4.81 3.44 -6.83
CA ASP A 177 4.02 4.37 -6.03
C ASP A 177 4.92 5.24 -5.12
N LEU A 178 5.94 4.66 -4.50
CA LEU A 178 6.90 5.41 -3.67
C LEU A 178 7.82 6.34 -4.48
N PRO A 179 8.45 5.91 -5.59
CA PRO A 179 9.15 6.80 -6.51
C PRO A 179 8.30 7.97 -7.01
N ALA A 180 7.06 7.69 -7.44
CA ALA A 180 6.14 8.73 -7.90
C ALA A 180 5.82 9.75 -6.80
N ALA A 181 5.51 9.26 -5.59
CA ALA A 181 5.26 10.11 -4.43
C ALA A 181 6.46 11.00 -4.08
N GLY A 182 7.66 10.45 -4.11
CA GLY A 182 8.90 11.18 -3.83
C GLY A 182 9.19 12.27 -4.86
N LEU A 183 8.97 11.99 -6.14
CA LEU A 183 9.12 12.98 -7.21
C LEU A 183 8.07 14.08 -7.09
N ALA A 184 6.82 13.75 -6.75
CA ALA A 184 5.78 14.74 -6.49
C ALA A 184 6.09 15.61 -5.27
N LEU A 185 6.66 15.02 -4.21
CA LEU A 185 7.11 15.74 -3.03
C LEU A 185 8.27 16.69 -3.34
N LEU A 186 9.22 16.27 -4.19
CA LEU A 186 10.31 17.12 -4.68
C LEU A 186 9.78 18.30 -5.50
N GLY A 187 8.82 18.08 -6.38
CA GLY A 187 8.13 19.14 -7.12
C GLY A 187 7.42 20.15 -6.18
N SER A 188 6.73 19.62 -5.18
CA SER A 188 6.05 20.43 -4.15
C SER A 188 7.04 21.26 -3.32
N TYR A 189 8.17 20.68 -2.92
CA TYR A 189 9.25 21.40 -2.26
C TYR A 189 9.74 22.58 -3.10
N TRP A 190 10.03 22.31 -4.39
CA TRP A 190 10.54 23.36 -5.29
C TRP A 190 9.51 24.45 -5.52
N LEU A 191 8.25 24.10 -5.69
CA LEU A 191 7.15 25.05 -5.81
C LEU A 191 7.05 25.96 -4.56
N MET A 192 7.08 25.38 -3.35
CA MET A 192 7.07 26.17 -2.11
C MET A 192 8.25 27.14 -2.02
N ARG A 193 9.43 26.68 -2.42
CA ARG A 193 10.64 27.53 -2.46
C ARG A 193 10.50 28.68 -3.44
N GLU A 194 10.00 28.43 -4.66
CA GLU A 194 9.81 29.46 -5.68
C GLU A 194 8.77 30.50 -5.27
N VAL A 195 7.64 30.04 -4.70
CA VAL A 195 6.58 30.92 -4.19
C VAL A 195 7.11 31.81 -3.05
N LYS A 196 7.82 31.22 -2.09
CA LYS A 196 8.41 31.96 -0.95
C LYS A 196 9.44 33.00 -1.42
N ALA A 197 10.29 32.63 -2.38
CA ALA A 197 11.30 33.56 -2.92
C ALA A 197 10.70 34.77 -3.69
N ARG A 198 9.50 34.62 -4.23
CA ARG A 198 8.77 35.71 -4.85
C ARG A 198 8.21 36.69 -3.82
N SER A 199 7.68 36.16 -2.71
CA SER A 199 7.07 37.01 -1.67
C SER A 199 8.08 37.85 -0.89
N THR A 200 9.34 37.38 -0.78
CA THR A 200 10.37 38.09 0.05
C THR A 200 11.19 39.12 -0.70
N HIS A 201 10.98 39.35 -2.01
CA HIS A 201 11.79 40.25 -2.86
C HIS A 201 13.32 40.09 -2.65
N SER A 202 13.76 38.92 -2.17
CA SER A 202 15.16 38.65 -1.86
C SER A 202 15.99 38.61 -3.15
N SER A 203 16.68 39.74 -3.39
CA SER A 203 17.67 39.89 -4.46
C SER A 203 19.07 39.46 -4.04
N ALA A 204 19.19 38.33 -3.31
CA ALA A 204 20.51 37.82 -2.94
C ALA A 204 21.26 37.40 -4.24
N PRO A 205 22.43 38.04 -4.53
CA PRO A 205 23.10 37.88 -5.83
C PRO A 205 23.75 36.50 -6.03
N ASP A 206 24.05 35.76 -4.98
CA ASP A 206 24.88 34.53 -5.06
C ASP A 206 24.22 33.28 -5.64
N SER A 207 22.95 33.33 -6.04
CA SER A 207 22.23 32.16 -6.55
C SER A 207 21.76 32.27 -8.02
N GLN A 208 22.09 33.33 -8.74
CA GLN A 208 21.49 33.59 -10.04
C GLN A 208 21.90 32.58 -11.14
N VAL A 209 23.14 32.09 -11.14
CA VAL A 209 23.64 31.16 -12.17
C VAL A 209 23.23 29.71 -11.91
N ALA A 210 23.25 29.27 -10.65
CA ALA A 210 22.88 27.89 -10.29
C ALA A 210 21.37 27.61 -10.38
N ARG A 211 20.52 28.63 -10.24
CA ARG A 211 19.08 28.49 -10.17
C ARG A 211 18.41 27.92 -11.42
N PRO A 212 18.73 28.33 -12.66
CA PRO A 212 18.16 27.73 -13.86
C PRO A 212 18.48 26.24 -14.01
N VAL A 213 19.71 25.84 -13.69
CA VAL A 213 20.16 24.42 -13.76
C VAL A 213 19.39 23.57 -12.74
N VAL A 214 19.29 24.02 -11.49
CA VAL A 214 18.55 23.26 -10.46
C VAL A 214 17.06 23.20 -10.80
N THR A 215 16.47 24.30 -11.33
CA THR A 215 15.08 24.30 -11.78
C THR A 215 14.89 23.31 -12.94
N PHE A 216 15.82 23.24 -13.88
CA PHE A 216 15.79 22.27 -14.97
C PHE A 216 15.82 20.85 -14.42
N VAL A 217 16.76 20.53 -13.54
CA VAL A 217 16.89 19.18 -12.95
C VAL A 217 15.62 18.79 -12.21
N VAL A 218 15.07 19.67 -11.35
CA VAL A 218 13.84 19.35 -10.61
C VAL A 218 12.65 19.19 -11.56
N ALA A 219 12.48 20.08 -12.53
CA ALA A 219 11.41 19.99 -13.52
C ALA A 219 11.54 18.72 -14.37
N PHE A 220 12.76 18.32 -14.74
CA PHE A 220 13.03 17.09 -15.47
C PHE A 220 12.67 15.86 -14.62
N LEU A 221 13.07 15.81 -13.34
CA LEU A 221 12.70 14.73 -12.43
C LEU A 221 11.19 14.64 -12.24
N VAL A 222 10.47 15.76 -12.11
CA VAL A 222 9.01 15.77 -12.07
C VAL A 222 8.41 15.28 -13.40
N ALA A 223 9.00 15.66 -14.55
CA ALA A 223 8.57 15.22 -15.86
C ALA A 223 8.85 13.72 -16.13
N LEU A 224 9.60 13.03 -15.26
CA LEU A 224 9.74 11.57 -15.30
C LEU A 224 8.57 10.82 -14.65
N LEU A 225 7.62 11.48 -13.99
CA LEU A 225 6.44 10.82 -13.40
C LEU A 225 5.68 9.93 -14.40
N PRO A 226 5.40 10.34 -15.65
CA PRO A 226 4.77 9.46 -16.64
C PRO A 226 5.61 8.22 -17.02
N TRP A 227 6.93 8.28 -16.88
CA TRP A 227 7.85 7.15 -17.09
C TRP A 227 7.78 6.14 -15.92
N VAL A 228 7.48 6.62 -14.70
CA VAL A 228 7.20 5.75 -13.54
C VAL A 228 5.89 5.00 -13.75
N GLY A 229 4.91 5.67 -14.37
CA GLY A 229 3.63 5.09 -14.77
C GLY A 229 2.72 6.17 -15.36
N ILE A 230 2.06 5.85 -16.46
CA ILE A 230 1.24 6.83 -17.20
C ILE A 230 0.13 7.44 -16.32
N LYS A 231 -0.38 6.72 -15.33
CA LYS A 231 -1.35 7.20 -14.34
C LYS A 231 -0.85 8.42 -13.55
N TYR A 232 0.46 8.68 -13.52
CA TYR A 232 1.05 9.83 -12.83
C TYR A 232 1.26 11.05 -13.74
N ALA A 233 0.94 10.95 -15.05
CA ALA A 233 1.06 12.06 -15.98
C ALA A 233 0.22 13.29 -15.56
N PRO A 234 -1.02 13.17 -15.05
CA PRO A 234 -1.78 14.32 -14.58
C PRO A 234 -1.11 15.04 -13.38
N ILE A 235 -0.43 14.29 -12.49
CA ILE A 235 0.30 14.86 -11.36
C ILE A 235 1.50 15.66 -11.87
N ALA A 236 2.25 15.10 -12.83
CA ALA A 236 3.35 15.81 -13.49
C ALA A 236 2.86 17.13 -14.13
N ALA A 237 1.75 17.07 -14.86
CA ALA A 237 1.17 18.24 -15.52
C ALA A 237 0.81 19.35 -14.51
N VAL A 238 0.11 19.01 -13.41
CA VAL A 238 -0.26 19.97 -12.37
C VAL A 238 0.97 20.64 -11.75
N LEU A 239 1.99 19.85 -11.41
CA LEU A 239 3.22 20.36 -10.80
C LEU A 239 4.03 21.20 -11.78
N LEU A 240 4.21 20.75 -13.03
CA LEU A 240 4.98 21.48 -14.05
C LEU A 240 4.31 22.77 -14.48
N ILE A 241 2.99 22.79 -14.63
CA ILE A 241 2.21 24.01 -14.88
C ILE A 241 2.39 24.98 -13.72
N ALA A 242 2.26 24.54 -12.47
CA ALA A 242 2.47 25.37 -11.31
C ALA A 242 3.90 25.93 -11.24
N LEU A 243 4.91 25.10 -11.53
CA LEU A 243 6.31 25.52 -11.61
C LEU A 243 6.54 26.53 -12.75
N LEU A 244 5.91 26.36 -13.89
CA LEU A 244 5.99 27.30 -15.01
C LEU A 244 5.48 28.68 -14.61
N PHE A 245 4.38 28.74 -13.83
CA PHE A 245 3.86 30.02 -13.32
C PHE A 245 4.67 30.54 -12.13
N ALA A 246 5.19 29.69 -11.26
CA ALA A 246 5.90 30.09 -10.04
C ALA A 246 7.39 30.38 -10.26
N SER A 247 8.08 29.71 -11.17
CA SER A 247 9.52 29.85 -11.38
C SER A 247 9.89 31.12 -12.13
N ARG A 248 11.06 31.69 -11.78
CA ARG A 248 11.72 32.72 -12.56
C ARG A 248 12.42 32.16 -13.81
N SER A 249 12.75 30.86 -13.80
CA SER A 249 13.44 30.14 -14.87
C SER A 249 12.45 29.32 -15.72
N LYS A 250 11.47 29.98 -16.33
CA LYS A 250 10.41 29.35 -17.13
C LYS A 250 10.95 28.50 -18.27
N THR A 251 11.99 28.99 -18.95
CA THR A 251 12.64 28.25 -20.06
C THR A 251 13.18 26.90 -19.60
N SER A 252 13.77 26.83 -18.38
CA SER A 252 14.25 25.57 -17.80
C SER A 252 13.12 24.56 -17.59
N VAL A 253 11.95 25.04 -17.13
CA VAL A 253 10.77 24.18 -16.93
C VAL A 253 10.27 23.66 -18.28
N VAL A 254 10.12 24.55 -19.27
CA VAL A 254 9.66 24.19 -20.61
C VAL A 254 10.60 23.19 -21.28
N LEU A 255 11.92 23.45 -21.29
CA LEU A 255 12.91 22.57 -21.87
C LEU A 255 12.92 21.19 -21.20
N ALA A 256 12.92 21.13 -19.87
CA ALA A 256 12.90 19.89 -19.13
C ALA A 256 11.64 19.06 -19.46
N THR A 257 10.49 19.72 -19.49
CA THR A 257 9.20 19.06 -19.81
C THR A 257 9.21 18.58 -21.27
N ALA A 258 9.63 19.42 -22.22
CA ALA A 258 9.65 19.07 -23.64
C ALA A 258 10.58 17.89 -23.92
N ILE A 259 11.79 17.90 -23.37
CA ILE A 259 12.76 16.81 -23.53
C ILE A 259 12.17 15.49 -23.00
N SER A 260 11.65 15.47 -21.76
CA SER A 260 11.07 14.25 -21.19
C SER A 260 9.85 13.76 -21.98
N ALA A 261 8.96 14.69 -22.39
CA ALA A 261 7.76 14.34 -23.15
C ALA A 261 8.10 13.78 -24.55
N VAL A 262 9.02 14.40 -25.28
CA VAL A 262 9.45 13.92 -26.61
C VAL A 262 10.09 12.54 -26.48
N LEU A 263 11.00 12.34 -25.53
CA LEU A 263 11.62 11.04 -25.31
C LEU A 263 10.58 9.97 -24.96
N LEU A 264 9.60 10.30 -24.11
CA LEU A 264 8.51 9.38 -23.74
C LEU A 264 7.67 9.03 -24.97
N MET A 265 7.26 10.02 -25.76
CA MET A 265 6.47 9.79 -26.98
C MET A 265 7.22 8.92 -27.99
N VAL A 266 8.52 9.16 -28.19
CA VAL A 266 9.37 8.34 -29.06
C VAL A 266 9.45 6.90 -28.54
N PHE A 267 9.68 6.72 -27.24
CA PHE A 267 9.70 5.40 -26.62
C PHE A 267 8.34 4.69 -26.75
N GLN A 268 7.24 5.37 -26.46
CA GLN A 268 5.90 4.77 -26.54
C GLN A 268 5.52 4.43 -27.99
N TRP A 269 5.88 5.30 -28.95
CA TRP A 269 5.71 4.99 -30.37
C TRP A 269 6.48 3.72 -30.77
N TYR A 270 7.74 3.63 -30.34
CA TYR A 270 8.56 2.44 -30.57
C TYR A 270 7.98 1.19 -29.91
N ALA A 271 7.60 1.29 -28.64
CA ALA A 271 7.16 0.13 -27.86
C ALA A 271 5.72 -0.32 -28.18
N TYR A 272 4.80 0.61 -28.45
CA TYR A 272 3.37 0.31 -28.52
C TYR A 272 2.70 0.73 -29.84
N ASN A 273 3.46 1.22 -30.80
CA ASN A 273 2.94 1.82 -32.03
C ASN A 273 1.94 2.97 -31.78
N SER A 274 2.02 3.60 -30.63
CA SER A 274 1.14 4.68 -30.16
C SER A 274 1.94 5.68 -29.32
N PRO A 275 1.83 6.99 -29.57
CA PRO A 275 2.54 8.00 -28.79
C PRO A 275 1.99 8.14 -27.35
N PHE A 276 0.83 7.55 -27.07
CA PHE A 276 0.14 7.60 -25.77
C PHE A 276 0.31 6.32 -24.95
N GLY A 277 1.07 5.35 -25.43
CA GLY A 277 1.34 4.08 -24.77
C GLY A 277 0.25 3.03 -25.00
N ALA A 278 0.34 1.95 -24.24
CA ALA A 278 -0.69 0.92 -24.22
C ALA A 278 -1.78 1.30 -23.20
N PHE A 279 -3.03 1.17 -23.63
CA PHE A 279 -4.19 1.29 -22.76
C PHE A 279 -4.72 -0.12 -22.48
N ALA A 280 -4.70 -0.55 -21.22
CA ALA A 280 -5.39 -1.75 -20.82
C ALA A 280 -6.90 -1.44 -20.72
N GLU A 281 -7.71 -2.05 -21.58
CA GLU A 281 -9.15 -1.94 -21.52
C GLU A 281 -9.68 -2.62 -20.24
N GLY A 282 -10.73 -2.08 -19.63
CA GLY A 282 -11.42 -2.67 -18.49
C GLY A 282 -10.76 -2.46 -17.11
N VAL A 283 -9.70 -1.66 -17.02
CA VAL A 283 -8.97 -1.44 -15.75
C VAL A 283 -9.61 -0.35 -14.86
N VAL A 284 -10.68 0.29 -15.32
CA VAL A 284 -11.28 1.45 -14.63
C VAL A 284 -12.77 1.25 -14.42
N GLU A 285 -13.21 1.28 -13.17
CA GLU A 285 -14.61 1.15 -12.75
C GLU A 285 -15.07 2.35 -11.92
N TYR A 286 -16.11 3.05 -12.40
CA TYR A 286 -16.76 4.17 -11.70
C TYR A 286 -18.19 3.78 -11.26
N GLY A 287 -18.30 2.73 -10.46
CA GLY A 287 -19.57 2.31 -9.84
C GLY A 287 -19.71 2.82 -8.40
N PRO A 288 -20.72 2.38 -7.66
CA PRO A 288 -20.87 2.69 -6.23
C PRO A 288 -19.63 2.32 -5.41
N ASP A 289 -18.97 1.20 -5.72
CA ASP A 289 -17.79 0.71 -5.02
C ASP A 289 -16.55 1.58 -5.20
N PHE A 290 -16.52 2.43 -6.25
CA PHE A 290 -15.50 3.47 -6.39
C PHE A 290 -15.44 4.36 -5.15
N TRP A 291 -16.59 4.77 -4.61
CA TRP A 291 -16.64 5.62 -3.42
C TRP A 291 -16.17 4.89 -2.17
N LEU A 292 -16.54 3.60 -2.01
CA LEU A 292 -16.01 2.79 -0.91
C LEU A 292 -14.49 2.67 -0.99
N ARG A 293 -13.95 2.38 -2.17
CA ARG A 293 -12.50 2.30 -2.40
C ARG A 293 -11.82 3.64 -2.14
N LEU A 294 -12.40 4.76 -2.57
CA LEU A 294 -11.86 6.10 -2.34
C LEU A 294 -11.79 6.44 -0.85
N PHE A 295 -12.87 6.21 -0.10
CA PHE A 295 -12.86 6.38 1.34
C PHE A 295 -11.94 5.37 2.02
N GLY A 296 -11.89 4.14 1.53
CA GLY A 296 -11.04 3.09 2.06
C GLY A 296 -9.55 3.42 1.94
N LEU A 297 -9.07 3.96 0.82
CA LEU A 297 -7.68 4.40 0.67
C LEU A 297 -7.26 5.43 1.72
N VAL A 298 -8.21 6.18 2.26
CA VAL A 298 -7.98 7.21 3.29
C VAL A 298 -8.20 6.66 4.69
N LEU A 299 -9.32 5.94 4.91
CA LEU A 299 -9.88 5.65 6.23
C LEU A 299 -9.94 4.16 6.58
N ASP A 300 -9.77 3.22 5.64
CA ASP A 300 -9.85 1.80 5.96
C ASP A 300 -8.84 1.41 7.03
N GLN A 301 -9.27 0.65 8.03
CA GLN A 301 -8.41 0.25 9.15
C GLN A 301 -7.18 -0.54 8.73
N ASN A 302 -7.24 -1.21 7.59
CA ASN A 302 -6.16 -2.02 7.04
C ASN A 302 -5.39 -1.25 5.95
N GLN A 303 -6.08 -0.62 5.02
CA GLN A 303 -5.52 -0.04 3.81
C GLN A 303 -5.43 1.49 3.82
N GLY A 304 -6.14 2.14 4.75
CA GLY A 304 -6.25 3.60 4.79
C GLY A 304 -5.01 4.27 5.37
N PHE A 305 -4.42 5.22 4.64
CA PHE A 305 -3.16 5.84 5.05
C PHE A 305 -3.26 6.63 6.36
N LEU A 306 -4.43 7.09 6.78
CA LEU A 306 -4.59 7.76 8.05
C LEU A 306 -4.53 6.80 9.25
N PHE A 307 -4.78 5.50 9.04
CA PHE A 307 -4.72 4.50 10.10
C PHE A 307 -3.35 3.86 10.23
N TYR A 308 -2.69 3.52 9.13
CA TYR A 308 -1.33 3.01 9.23
C TYR A 308 -0.29 4.11 9.51
N SER A 309 -0.69 5.38 9.43
CA SER A 309 0.14 6.54 9.78
C SER A 309 -0.68 7.59 10.54
N PRO A 310 -1.06 7.34 11.82
CA PRO A 310 -1.96 8.22 12.57
C PRO A 310 -1.48 9.66 12.70
N LEU A 311 -0.17 9.92 12.59
CA LEU A 311 0.38 11.27 12.55
C LEU A 311 -0.24 12.11 11.42
N LEU A 312 -0.64 11.48 10.32
CA LEU A 312 -1.22 12.15 9.16
C LEU A 312 -2.65 12.67 9.41
N LEU A 313 -3.35 12.16 10.44
CA LEU A 313 -4.61 12.77 10.89
C LEU A 313 -4.46 14.26 11.21
N LEU A 314 -3.31 14.66 11.76
CA LEU A 314 -3.02 16.06 11.98
C LEU A 314 -2.94 16.85 10.68
N GLY A 315 -2.57 16.21 9.57
CA GLY A 315 -2.51 16.85 8.25
C GLY A 315 -3.86 17.43 7.82
N LEU A 316 -4.99 16.83 8.24
CA LEU A 316 -6.32 17.38 7.98
C LEU A 316 -6.49 18.80 8.54
N LEU A 317 -5.95 19.05 9.73
CA LEU A 317 -5.96 20.38 10.35
C LEU A 317 -4.94 21.34 9.72
N GLY A 318 -3.96 20.79 9.01
CA GLY A 318 -2.91 21.56 8.31
C GLY A 318 -3.32 22.06 6.93
N ILE A 319 -4.45 21.61 6.39
CA ILE A 319 -4.91 21.99 5.05
C ILE A 319 -5.10 23.50 4.96
N VAL A 320 -5.82 24.11 5.90
CA VAL A 320 -6.07 25.55 5.89
C VAL A 320 -4.80 26.39 6.11
N PRO A 321 -3.94 26.09 7.09
CA PRO A 321 -2.62 26.71 7.17
C PRO A 321 -1.81 26.63 5.87
N LEU A 322 -1.85 25.49 5.16
CA LEU A 322 -1.19 25.34 3.87
C LEU A 322 -1.77 26.30 2.81
N PHE A 323 -3.10 26.42 2.71
CA PHE A 323 -3.77 27.35 1.80
C PHE A 323 -3.50 28.82 2.17
N ARG A 324 -3.37 29.12 3.46
CA ARG A 324 -2.98 30.46 3.94
C ARG A 324 -1.53 30.79 3.63
N PHE A 325 -0.64 29.79 3.65
CA PHE A 325 0.75 29.98 3.21
C PHE A 325 0.80 30.34 1.73
N SER A 326 0.08 29.61 0.87
CA SER A 326 -0.07 29.92 -0.54
C SER A 326 -1.24 29.16 -1.16
N ARG A 327 -2.17 29.88 -1.78
CA ARG A 327 -3.30 29.28 -2.50
C ARG A 327 -2.82 28.33 -3.62
N ILE A 328 -1.77 28.74 -4.36
CA ILE A 328 -1.22 27.93 -5.46
C ILE A 328 -0.68 26.61 -4.89
N VAL A 329 0.13 26.65 -3.83
CA VAL A 329 0.67 25.44 -3.20
C VAL A 329 -0.45 24.55 -2.65
N GLY A 330 -1.47 25.13 -2.00
CA GLY A 330 -2.61 24.40 -1.48
C GLY A 330 -3.43 23.70 -2.56
N VAL A 331 -3.72 24.41 -3.66
CA VAL A 331 -4.46 23.84 -4.80
C VAL A 331 -3.65 22.72 -5.47
N VAL A 332 -2.37 22.94 -5.74
CA VAL A 332 -1.49 21.93 -6.35
C VAL A 332 -1.38 20.70 -5.46
N TRP A 333 -1.22 20.89 -4.15
CA TRP A 333 -1.21 19.79 -3.18
C TRP A 333 -2.52 19.00 -3.23
N LEU A 334 -3.67 19.67 -3.17
CA LEU A 334 -4.98 19.02 -3.18
C LEU A 334 -5.21 18.23 -4.48
N LEU A 335 -4.92 18.86 -5.62
CA LEU A 335 -5.03 18.18 -6.92
C LEU A 335 -4.10 16.98 -7.01
N SER A 336 -2.86 17.08 -6.54
CA SER A 336 -1.91 15.96 -6.54
C SER A 336 -2.39 14.81 -5.66
N VAL A 337 -2.93 15.08 -4.47
CA VAL A 337 -3.53 14.06 -3.59
C VAL A 337 -4.70 13.36 -4.29
N LEU A 338 -5.63 14.13 -4.86
CA LEU A 338 -6.78 13.56 -5.58
C LEU A 338 -6.34 12.73 -6.80
N LEU A 339 -5.33 13.18 -7.54
CA LEU A 339 -4.80 12.48 -8.70
C LEU A 339 -4.02 11.21 -8.35
N PHE A 340 -3.55 11.05 -7.10
CA PHE A 340 -3.08 9.76 -6.59
C PHE A 340 -4.25 8.84 -6.21
N LEU A 341 -5.28 9.37 -5.56
CA LEU A 341 -6.35 8.57 -4.99
C LEU A 341 -7.40 8.13 -6.02
N ILE A 342 -7.82 9.04 -6.92
CA ILE A 342 -8.92 8.77 -7.87
C ILE A 342 -8.60 7.60 -8.81
N PRO A 343 -7.44 7.56 -9.53
CA PRO A 343 -7.12 6.43 -10.39
C PRO A 343 -6.99 5.11 -9.61
N SER A 344 -6.46 5.19 -8.37
CA SER A 344 -6.31 4.02 -7.51
C SER A 344 -7.66 3.49 -7.01
N ALA A 345 -8.61 4.37 -6.69
CA ALA A 345 -9.96 3.99 -6.30
C ALA A 345 -10.79 3.44 -7.47
N ALA A 346 -10.49 3.91 -8.70
CA ALA A 346 -11.16 3.44 -9.91
C ALA A 346 -10.66 2.06 -10.36
N HIS A 347 -9.53 1.57 -9.83
CA HIS A 347 -9.02 0.24 -10.17
C HIS A 347 -9.78 -0.85 -9.39
N PRO A 348 -10.35 -1.89 -10.06
CA PRO A 348 -11.12 -2.94 -9.40
C PRO A 348 -10.29 -3.79 -8.43
N GLY A 349 -9.02 -4.05 -8.74
CA GLY A 349 -8.05 -4.71 -7.84
C GLY A 349 -7.55 -3.78 -6.73
N SER A 350 -8.46 -3.11 -6.05
CA SER A 350 -8.25 -2.07 -5.05
C SER A 350 -7.16 -2.39 -4.02
N TYR A 351 -6.55 -1.34 -3.49
CA TYR A 351 -5.56 -1.36 -2.42
C TYR A 351 -4.16 -1.91 -2.77
N GLY A 352 -3.91 -2.40 -3.99
CA GLY A 352 -2.56 -2.62 -4.47
C GLY A 352 -2.11 -4.08 -4.63
N GLY A 353 -3.02 -5.08 -4.58
CA GLY A 353 -2.67 -6.48 -4.78
C GLY A 353 -1.65 -7.01 -3.75
N GLY A 354 -0.87 -8.02 -4.09
CA GLY A 354 0.15 -8.62 -3.23
C GLY A 354 1.29 -7.67 -2.89
N SER A 355 1.02 -6.65 -2.07
CA SER A 355 1.98 -5.62 -1.67
C SER A 355 1.86 -5.32 -0.17
N PHE A 356 2.78 -4.51 0.35
CA PHE A 356 2.59 -3.94 1.68
C PHE A 356 1.32 -3.11 1.72
N VAL A 357 0.72 -3.08 2.89
CA VAL A 357 -0.57 -2.47 3.18
C VAL A 357 -0.70 -1.07 2.60
N GLY A 358 -1.85 -0.80 1.99
CA GLY A 358 -2.22 0.53 1.54
C GLY A 358 -1.36 1.12 0.42
N ARG A 359 -0.67 0.30 -0.39
CA ARG A 359 0.22 0.73 -1.46
C ARG A 359 -0.38 1.85 -2.33
N TYR A 360 -1.61 1.70 -2.75
CA TYR A 360 -2.27 2.70 -3.59
C TYR A 360 -2.54 4.05 -2.89
N GLY A 361 -2.48 4.09 -1.56
CA GLY A 361 -2.55 5.30 -0.75
C GLY A 361 -1.19 5.98 -0.48
N TRP A 362 -0.05 5.33 -0.79
CA TRP A 362 1.28 5.86 -0.42
C TRP A 362 1.59 7.22 -1.00
N GLY A 363 1.16 7.47 -2.25
CA GLY A 363 1.34 8.77 -2.89
C GLY A 363 0.68 9.90 -2.11
N ALA A 364 -0.58 9.71 -1.74
CA ALA A 364 -1.33 10.65 -0.91
C ALA A 364 -0.72 10.78 0.48
N ALA A 365 -0.31 9.67 1.12
CA ALA A 365 0.30 9.65 2.44
C ALA A 365 1.56 10.53 2.51
N LEU A 366 2.47 10.40 1.54
CA LEU A 366 3.68 11.24 1.49
C LEU A 366 3.35 12.73 1.29
N LEU A 367 2.38 13.04 0.45
CA LEU A 367 1.95 14.42 0.25
C LEU A 367 1.28 15.01 1.51
N PHE A 368 0.64 14.18 2.34
CA PHE A 368 0.09 14.60 3.62
C PHE A 368 1.16 15.01 4.65
N PHE A 369 2.43 14.65 4.45
CA PHE A 369 3.51 15.20 5.27
C PHE A 369 3.59 16.72 5.20
N VAL A 370 3.21 17.33 4.06
CA VAL A 370 3.24 18.78 3.89
C VAL A 370 2.28 19.48 4.87
N PRO A 371 0.96 19.26 4.83
CA PRO A 371 0.04 19.89 5.77
C PRO A 371 0.30 19.47 7.22
N THR A 372 0.76 18.23 7.48
CA THR A 372 1.15 17.78 8.83
C THR A 372 2.24 18.66 9.41
N MET A 373 3.28 19.02 8.65
CA MET A 373 4.34 19.92 9.09
C MET A 373 3.79 21.30 9.48
N PHE A 374 2.78 21.81 8.78
CA PHE A 374 2.16 23.10 9.13
C PHE A 374 1.49 23.06 10.51
N VAL A 375 0.82 21.95 10.86
CA VAL A 375 0.26 21.80 12.22
C VAL A 375 1.36 21.69 13.26
N LEU A 376 2.36 20.83 13.01
CA LEU A 376 3.49 20.65 13.93
C LEU A 376 4.21 21.97 14.23
N ALA A 377 4.28 22.90 13.26
CA ALA A 377 4.88 24.22 13.45
C ALA A 377 4.09 25.14 14.40
N HIS A 378 2.80 24.88 14.61
CA HIS A 378 1.94 25.67 15.49
C HIS A 378 1.76 25.02 16.89
N LEU A 379 2.33 23.83 17.12
CA LEU A 379 2.27 23.19 18.42
C LEU A 379 3.25 23.82 19.42
N SER A 380 2.82 23.92 20.69
CA SER A 380 3.76 24.25 21.76
C SER A 380 4.83 23.14 21.88
N ARG A 381 6.00 23.49 22.42
CA ARG A 381 7.11 22.53 22.57
C ARG A 381 6.69 21.23 23.26
N ARG A 382 5.85 21.30 24.29
CA ARG A 382 5.37 20.11 25.01
C ARG A 382 4.55 19.21 24.09
N TRP A 383 3.57 19.77 23.40
CA TRP A 383 2.72 19.02 22.47
C TRP A 383 3.52 18.47 21.26
N LEU A 384 4.47 19.26 20.75
CA LEU A 384 5.34 18.79 19.66
C LEU A 384 6.13 17.55 20.11
N VAL A 385 6.76 17.57 21.30
CA VAL A 385 7.50 16.43 21.82
C VAL A 385 6.59 15.22 22.04
N THR A 386 5.39 15.42 22.60
CA THR A 386 4.42 14.35 22.82
C THR A 386 3.98 13.70 21.50
N VAL A 387 3.63 14.50 20.50
CA VAL A 387 3.19 13.99 19.18
C VAL A 387 4.32 13.27 18.47
N LEU A 388 5.51 13.86 18.42
CA LEU A 388 6.66 13.22 17.77
C LEU A 388 7.09 11.95 18.51
N GLY A 389 7.10 11.96 19.84
CA GLY A 389 7.41 10.79 20.66
C GLY A 389 6.39 9.67 20.47
N GLY A 390 5.10 9.98 20.52
CA GLY A 390 4.03 9.01 20.26
C GLY A 390 4.09 8.41 18.84
N SER A 391 4.36 9.25 17.85
CA SER A 391 4.53 8.79 16.46
C SER A 391 5.75 7.88 16.30
N LEU A 392 6.85 8.20 16.96
CA LEU A 392 8.06 7.38 16.93
C LEU A 392 7.83 6.03 17.63
N LEU A 393 7.12 6.01 18.76
CA LEU A 393 6.74 4.77 19.45
C LEU A 393 5.83 3.91 18.57
N PHE A 394 4.86 4.52 17.89
CA PHE A 394 3.99 3.81 16.95
C PHE A 394 4.79 3.24 15.77
N SER A 395 5.68 4.02 15.16
CA SER A 395 6.56 3.55 14.07
C SER A 395 7.50 2.44 14.56
N GLY A 396 8.05 2.57 15.77
CA GLY A 396 8.84 1.53 16.42
C GLY A 396 8.05 0.24 16.61
N TRP A 397 6.78 0.35 17.03
CA TRP A 397 5.89 -0.80 17.14
C TRP A 397 5.59 -1.44 15.77
N ILE A 398 5.34 -0.65 14.72
CA ILE A 398 5.23 -1.16 13.34
C ILE A 398 6.49 -1.96 12.97
N PHE A 399 7.66 -1.39 13.21
CA PHE A 399 8.93 -2.07 12.92
C PHE A 399 9.05 -3.40 13.69
N VAL A 400 8.82 -3.38 14.99
CA VAL A 400 8.89 -4.58 15.85
C VAL A 400 7.89 -5.65 15.37
N SER A 401 6.63 -5.28 15.16
CA SER A 401 5.59 -6.22 14.78
C SER A 401 5.82 -6.84 13.39
N GLN A 402 6.26 -6.04 12.42
CA GLN A 402 6.44 -6.51 11.05
C GLN A 402 7.82 -7.15 10.78
N VAL A 403 8.86 -6.68 11.45
CA VAL A 403 10.23 -7.11 11.16
C VAL A 403 10.73 -8.15 12.17
N LEU A 404 10.41 -7.99 13.46
CA LEU A 404 10.93 -8.86 14.51
C LEU A 404 9.97 -9.98 14.90
N ILE A 405 8.67 -9.71 14.94
CA ILE A 405 7.65 -10.67 15.39
C ILE A 405 6.95 -11.34 14.21
N GLY A 406 6.65 -10.60 13.14
CA GLY A 406 5.91 -11.08 11.98
C GLY A 406 6.42 -12.43 11.46
N GLY A 407 5.51 -13.37 11.16
CA GLY A 407 5.82 -14.72 10.68
C GLY A 407 6.07 -14.81 9.18
N SER A 408 5.78 -13.76 8.43
CA SER A 408 5.95 -13.71 6.96
C SER A 408 6.46 -12.33 6.54
N TYR A 409 7.15 -12.31 5.39
CA TYR A 409 7.46 -11.03 4.75
C TYR A 409 6.15 -10.36 4.30
N PRO A 410 5.88 -9.12 4.74
CA PRO A 410 4.67 -8.43 4.32
C PRO A 410 4.68 -8.27 2.79
N GLY A 411 3.74 -8.86 2.10
CA GLY A 411 3.70 -8.88 0.63
C GLY A 411 4.22 -10.17 -0.02
N GLY A 412 4.71 -11.15 0.77
CA GLY A 412 4.97 -12.50 0.27
C GLY A 412 3.70 -13.26 -0.13
N PRO A 413 3.80 -14.48 -0.68
CA PRO A 413 2.65 -15.29 -1.11
C PRO A 413 1.55 -15.44 -0.06
N VAL A 414 1.93 -15.42 1.23
CA VAL A 414 1.00 -15.49 2.37
C VAL A 414 0.23 -14.17 2.57
N ALA A 415 0.78 -13.04 2.14
CA ALA A 415 0.11 -11.74 2.24
C ALA A 415 -0.99 -11.56 1.17
N LEU A 416 -1.01 -12.34 0.11
CA LEU A 416 -2.14 -12.39 -0.82
C LEU A 416 -3.42 -12.86 -0.11
N ASP A 417 -3.29 -13.75 0.87
CA ASP A 417 -4.43 -14.19 1.68
C ASP A 417 -4.92 -13.11 2.67
N LEU A 418 -4.06 -12.21 3.12
CA LEU A 418 -4.45 -11.05 3.92
C LEU A 418 -5.39 -10.11 3.15
N TYR A 419 -5.34 -10.17 1.83
CA TYR A 419 -6.11 -9.31 0.94
C TYR A 419 -7.60 -9.64 0.86
N THR A 420 -7.95 -10.89 1.05
CA THR A 420 -9.32 -11.37 0.90
C THR A 420 -10.14 -11.24 2.18
N LYS A 421 -9.55 -10.75 3.29
CA LYS A 421 -10.20 -10.77 4.60
C LYS A 421 -10.25 -9.39 5.24
N ALA A 422 -11.47 -8.90 5.41
CA ALA A 422 -11.79 -7.71 6.19
C ALA A 422 -11.36 -7.80 7.67
N THR A 423 -10.96 -8.96 8.15
CA THR A 423 -10.57 -9.24 9.54
C THR A 423 -9.08 -9.19 9.80
N ASP A 424 -8.25 -9.34 8.76
CA ASP A 424 -6.80 -9.31 8.91
C ASP A 424 -6.29 -7.88 8.81
N THR A 425 -6.42 -7.15 9.88
CA THR A 425 -6.06 -5.74 9.93
C THR A 425 -4.61 -5.56 10.39
N TRP A 426 -3.98 -4.51 9.91
CA TRP A 426 -2.70 -4.06 10.47
C TRP A 426 -2.78 -3.87 11.98
N LEU A 427 -3.93 -3.41 12.49
CA LEU A 427 -4.16 -3.24 13.92
C LEU A 427 -4.03 -4.54 14.68
N GLU A 428 -4.36 -5.68 14.08
CA GLU A 428 -4.14 -6.98 14.68
C GLU A 428 -2.66 -7.30 14.84
N ALA A 429 -1.85 -7.02 13.83
CA ALA A 429 -0.41 -7.18 13.90
C ALA A 429 0.25 -6.26 14.94
N TYR A 430 -0.40 -5.15 15.29
CA TYR A 430 0.10 -4.18 16.28
C TYR A 430 -0.45 -4.38 17.68
N SER A 431 -1.47 -5.19 17.85
CA SER A 431 -2.06 -5.43 19.17
C SER A 431 -1.17 -6.34 20.02
N ILE A 432 -0.51 -5.79 21.01
CA ILE A 432 0.18 -6.57 22.07
C ILE A 432 -0.83 -7.33 22.91
N PHE A 433 -1.97 -6.69 23.16
CA PHE A 433 -3.09 -7.26 23.88
C PHE A 433 -4.19 -7.57 22.89
N TYR A 434 -4.80 -8.72 23.04
CA TYR A 434 -6.00 -9.06 22.29
C TYR A 434 -7.09 -8.03 22.64
N PHE A 435 -7.24 -7.04 21.78
CA PHE A 435 -8.31 -6.05 21.87
C PHE A 435 -9.00 -5.97 20.51
N PRO A 436 -10.31 -6.09 20.44
CA PRO A 436 -11.04 -6.06 19.17
C PRO A 436 -11.09 -4.62 18.61
N LEU A 437 -9.93 -3.99 18.43
CA LEU A 437 -9.82 -2.63 17.92
C LEU A 437 -10.41 -2.50 16.51
N GLN A 438 -10.40 -3.59 15.74
CA GLN A 438 -11.01 -3.61 14.41
C GLN A 438 -12.49 -3.19 14.45
N LYS A 439 -13.20 -3.42 15.55
CA LYS A 439 -14.62 -3.01 15.71
C LYS A 439 -14.79 -1.50 15.91
N LEU A 440 -13.74 -0.79 16.31
CA LEU A 440 -13.75 0.64 16.53
C LEU A 440 -13.37 1.44 15.28
N PHE A 441 -12.82 0.76 14.27
CA PHE A 441 -12.24 1.41 13.12
C PHE A 441 -13.00 1.09 11.84
N PRO A 442 -12.98 2.00 10.85
CA PRO A 442 -13.73 1.81 9.62
C PRO A 442 -13.13 0.69 8.78
N ALA A 443 -13.98 -0.06 8.12
CA ALA A 443 -13.60 -1.13 7.24
C ALA A 443 -14.41 -1.01 5.93
N PHE A 444 -13.74 -0.55 4.90
CA PHE A 444 -14.30 -0.26 3.59
C PHE A 444 -13.98 -1.34 2.55
N TYR A 445 -13.16 -2.34 2.91
CA TYR A 445 -12.57 -3.26 1.97
C TYR A 445 -13.60 -4.12 1.24
N ASP A 446 -14.57 -4.67 1.96
CA ASP A 446 -15.59 -5.54 1.38
C ASP A 446 -16.88 -4.76 1.10
N PRO A 447 -17.24 -4.54 -0.18
CA PRO A 447 -18.46 -3.81 -0.55
C PRO A 447 -19.74 -4.46 -0.02
N ALA A 448 -19.75 -5.78 0.16
CA ALA A 448 -20.96 -6.51 0.56
C ALA A 448 -21.53 -6.03 1.91
N TRP A 449 -20.67 -5.60 2.82
CA TRP A 449 -21.08 -5.12 4.14
C TRP A 449 -20.59 -3.70 4.49
N ALA A 450 -19.63 -3.16 3.76
CA ALA A 450 -19.06 -1.83 4.04
C ALA A 450 -20.11 -0.72 4.03
N TRP A 451 -21.13 -0.83 3.19
CA TRP A 451 -22.25 0.13 3.15
C TRP A 451 -23.10 0.11 4.43
N THR A 452 -23.28 -1.03 5.05
CA THR A 452 -24.11 -1.22 6.25
C THR A 452 -23.32 -1.06 7.56
N TYR A 453 -22.00 -1.07 7.48
CA TYR A 453 -21.15 -0.93 8.66
C TYR A 453 -21.13 0.53 9.14
N TRP A 454 -21.95 0.84 10.14
CA TRP A 454 -22.19 2.20 10.62
C TRP A 454 -20.91 2.92 11.11
N VAL A 455 -19.89 2.19 11.59
CA VAL A 455 -18.60 2.74 12.02
C VAL A 455 -17.91 3.47 10.86
N ASN A 456 -18.06 3.00 9.62
CA ASN A 456 -17.52 3.68 8.44
C ASN A 456 -18.03 5.12 8.33
N TRP A 457 -19.32 5.30 8.55
CA TRP A 457 -19.99 6.61 8.40
C TRP A 457 -19.69 7.54 9.57
N VAL A 458 -19.47 7.00 10.77
CA VAL A 458 -18.97 7.77 11.92
C VAL A 458 -17.60 8.34 11.63
N TRP A 459 -16.68 7.53 11.11
CA TRP A 459 -15.34 8.01 10.74
C TRP A 459 -15.35 8.96 9.55
N ALA A 460 -16.23 8.75 8.57
CA ALA A 460 -16.44 9.72 7.49
C ALA A 460 -16.92 11.08 8.05
N ALA A 461 -17.85 11.07 9.01
CA ALA A 461 -18.29 12.28 9.69
C ALA A 461 -17.17 12.95 10.50
N VAL A 462 -16.31 12.17 11.18
CA VAL A 462 -15.11 12.68 11.86
C VAL A 462 -14.16 13.34 10.88
N LEU A 463 -13.91 12.75 9.72
CA LEU A 463 -13.07 13.32 8.67
C LEU A 463 -13.63 14.67 8.18
N ILE A 464 -14.92 14.68 7.83
CA ILE A 464 -15.62 15.90 7.39
C ILE A 464 -15.58 16.96 8.49
N GLY A 465 -15.86 16.56 9.74
CA GLY A 465 -15.81 17.43 10.90
C GLY A 465 -14.42 18.02 11.14
N ALA A 466 -13.35 17.22 10.98
CA ALA A 466 -11.97 17.71 11.09
C ALA A 466 -11.65 18.78 10.05
N VAL A 467 -12.05 18.56 8.81
CA VAL A 467 -11.88 19.55 7.73
C VAL A 467 -12.67 20.82 8.04
N ALA A 468 -13.95 20.68 8.42
CA ALA A 468 -14.80 21.83 8.78
C ALA A 468 -14.22 22.63 9.95
N LEU A 469 -13.76 21.97 11.02
CA LEU A 469 -13.11 22.62 12.16
C LEU A 469 -11.82 23.34 11.75
N SER A 470 -11.07 22.79 10.81
CA SER A 470 -9.88 23.47 10.27
C SER A 470 -10.24 24.76 9.56
N LEU A 471 -11.37 24.79 8.83
CA LEU A 471 -11.86 25.99 8.13
C LEU A 471 -12.29 27.10 9.11
N THR A 472 -12.85 26.76 10.25
CA THR A 472 -13.29 27.72 11.28
C THR A 472 -12.14 28.24 12.15
N GLY A 473 -10.94 27.69 12.02
CA GLY A 473 -9.79 28.03 12.85
C GLY A 473 -9.89 27.49 14.28
N ALA A 474 -10.76 26.51 14.50
CA ALA A 474 -10.90 25.83 15.79
C ALA A 474 -9.58 25.17 16.22
N ARG A 475 -9.38 25.11 17.54
CA ARG A 475 -8.11 24.66 18.10
C ARG A 475 -7.99 23.13 17.98
N VAL A 476 -6.77 22.64 17.69
CA VAL A 476 -6.42 21.19 17.64
C VAL A 476 -6.97 20.39 18.83
N ARG A 477 -7.06 21.00 20.01
CA ARG A 477 -7.63 20.37 21.22
C ARG A 477 -9.08 19.91 21.03
N LEU A 478 -9.91 20.74 20.40
CA LEU A 478 -11.32 20.39 20.17
C LEU A 478 -11.43 19.19 19.22
N PHE A 479 -10.60 19.16 18.17
CA PHE A 479 -10.54 18.02 17.26
C PHE A 479 -10.13 16.72 17.99
N LEU A 480 -9.06 16.75 18.78
CA LEU A 480 -8.59 15.58 19.53
C LEU A 480 -9.64 15.08 20.54
N ILE A 481 -10.34 16.00 21.21
CA ILE A 481 -11.42 15.65 22.13
C ILE A 481 -12.59 15.00 21.38
N LEU A 482 -13.05 15.60 20.29
CA LEU A 482 -14.16 15.07 19.50
C LEU A 482 -13.81 13.71 18.87
N SER A 483 -12.60 13.56 18.33
CA SER A 483 -12.13 12.27 17.80
C SER A 483 -12.06 11.21 18.90
N GLY A 484 -11.57 11.56 20.08
CA GLY A 484 -11.55 10.66 21.24
C GLY A 484 -12.95 10.25 21.71
N ILE A 485 -13.89 11.19 21.78
CA ILE A 485 -15.29 10.92 22.15
C ILE A 485 -15.93 9.98 21.11
N VAL A 486 -15.72 10.21 19.83
CA VAL A 486 -16.28 9.38 18.75
C VAL A 486 -15.73 7.95 18.84
N VAL A 487 -14.43 7.77 19.07
CA VAL A 487 -13.82 6.45 19.25
C VAL A 487 -14.41 5.73 20.46
N VAL A 488 -14.57 6.44 21.58
CA VAL A 488 -15.16 5.86 22.81
C VAL A 488 -16.64 5.50 22.60
N VAL A 489 -17.42 6.38 21.98
CA VAL A 489 -18.84 6.13 21.68
C VAL A 489 -18.99 4.96 20.71
N ALA A 490 -18.17 4.93 19.64
CA ALA A 490 -18.15 3.81 18.73
C ALA A 490 -17.82 2.48 19.44
N GLY A 491 -16.90 2.49 20.39
CA GLY A 491 -16.56 1.33 21.20
C GLY A 491 -17.67 0.85 22.15
N ILE A 492 -18.41 1.79 22.72
CA ILE A 492 -19.52 1.47 23.64
C ILE A 492 -20.75 0.93 22.91
N VAL A 493 -21.01 1.44 21.69
CA VAL A 493 -22.20 1.08 20.88
C VAL A 493 -21.96 -0.13 19.99
N SER A 494 -20.70 -0.59 19.83
CA SER A 494 -20.41 -1.80 19.06
C SER A 494 -21.03 -3.03 19.75
N VAL A 495 -22.17 -3.46 19.23
CA VAL A 495 -22.90 -4.63 19.70
C VAL A 495 -22.06 -5.90 19.50
N PRO A 496 -22.00 -6.81 20.47
CA PRO A 496 -21.35 -8.09 20.31
C PRO A 496 -22.16 -8.97 19.34
N GLY A 497 -21.56 -9.33 18.27
CA GLY A 497 -22.14 -10.21 17.26
C GLY A 497 -21.11 -10.48 16.18
N ASP A 498 -20.07 -11.26 16.52
CA ASP A 498 -19.08 -11.69 15.57
C ASP A 498 -19.65 -12.82 14.69
N GLN A 499 -20.40 -12.45 13.65
CA GLN A 499 -20.54 -13.34 12.54
C GLN A 499 -19.34 -13.07 11.61
N LEU A 500 -18.30 -13.86 11.81
CA LEU A 500 -17.21 -13.94 10.85
C LEU A 500 -17.72 -14.74 9.66
N THR A 501 -17.88 -14.06 8.59
CA THR A 501 -18.02 -14.46 7.18
C THR A 501 -18.62 -15.84 6.90
N VAL A 502 -19.83 -15.86 6.43
CA VAL A 502 -20.43 -16.96 5.67
C VAL A 502 -19.84 -16.89 4.26
N VAL A 503 -19.09 -17.91 3.84
CA VAL A 503 -18.69 -18.08 2.44
C VAL A 503 -19.73 -18.98 1.79
N GLU A 504 -20.60 -18.43 0.98
CA GLU A 504 -21.50 -19.21 0.12
C GLU A 504 -20.65 -19.84 -0.98
N GLN A 505 -20.64 -21.15 -1.06
CA GLN A 505 -19.79 -21.88 -1.99
C GLN A 505 -20.59 -22.78 -2.95
N ASN A 506 -21.81 -22.95 -3.01
CA ASN A 506 -22.62 -23.75 -3.94
C ASN A 506 -21.78 -24.68 -4.89
N ILE A 507 -20.87 -25.46 -4.31
CA ILE A 507 -19.96 -26.33 -5.05
C ILE A 507 -20.53 -27.75 -5.05
N SER A 508 -20.96 -28.21 -6.22
CA SER A 508 -21.38 -29.61 -6.41
C SER A 508 -20.18 -30.51 -6.73
N ALA A 509 -20.11 -31.67 -6.06
CA ALA A 509 -19.08 -32.64 -6.31
C ALA A 509 -19.40 -33.52 -7.52
N GLN A 510 -18.45 -33.66 -8.44
CA GLN A 510 -18.54 -34.57 -9.59
C GLN A 510 -17.81 -35.90 -9.37
N SER A 511 -16.92 -35.98 -8.38
CA SER A 511 -16.16 -37.17 -8.03
C SER A 511 -15.76 -37.17 -6.55
N ALA A 512 -15.52 -38.37 -5.99
CA ALA A 512 -15.01 -38.49 -4.63
C ALA A 512 -13.69 -37.73 -4.43
N GLY A 513 -13.51 -37.13 -3.27
CA GLY A 513 -12.31 -36.37 -2.92
C GLY A 513 -12.60 -35.04 -2.27
N VAL A 514 -11.66 -34.10 -2.35
CA VAL A 514 -11.83 -32.75 -1.81
C VAL A 514 -12.80 -31.98 -2.70
N VAL A 515 -13.92 -31.57 -2.12
CA VAL A 515 -14.99 -30.86 -2.80
C VAL A 515 -14.87 -29.34 -2.61
N ALA A 516 -14.53 -28.93 -1.39
CA ALA A 516 -14.39 -27.52 -1.06
C ALA A 516 -13.13 -27.30 -0.22
N GLY A 517 -12.35 -26.29 -0.60
CA GLY A 517 -11.32 -25.69 0.22
C GLY A 517 -11.78 -24.28 0.61
N GLY A 518 -11.83 -24.00 1.89
CA GLY A 518 -12.19 -22.67 2.38
C GLY A 518 -11.06 -21.68 2.18
N PRO A 519 -11.36 -20.38 2.28
CA PRO A 519 -10.33 -19.36 2.41
C PRO A 519 -9.47 -19.63 3.65
N THR A 520 -8.27 -19.07 3.69
CA THR A 520 -7.42 -19.14 4.88
C THR A 520 -7.89 -18.11 5.89
N TRP A 521 -8.14 -18.51 7.12
CA TRP A 521 -8.47 -17.60 8.23
C TRP A 521 -7.30 -17.49 9.20
N ASN A 522 -6.98 -16.29 9.61
CA ASN A 522 -6.04 -16.07 10.70
C ASN A 522 -6.80 -16.00 12.02
N MET A 523 -6.58 -16.99 12.88
CA MET A 523 -7.28 -17.11 14.16
C MET A 523 -6.34 -16.78 15.31
N ARG A 524 -6.90 -16.10 16.31
CA ARG A 524 -6.26 -15.79 17.59
C ARG A 524 -6.85 -16.65 18.70
N GLU A 525 -6.29 -16.50 19.89
CA GLU A 525 -6.83 -17.16 21.08
C GLU A 525 -8.33 -16.85 21.24
N GLY A 526 -9.13 -17.90 21.39
CA GLY A 526 -10.59 -17.82 21.53
C GLY A 526 -11.27 -19.15 21.21
N THR A 527 -12.57 -19.21 21.44
CA THR A 527 -13.39 -20.34 21.00
C THR A 527 -14.09 -19.95 19.71
N TYR A 528 -14.02 -20.82 18.71
CA TYR A 528 -14.62 -20.61 17.40
C TYR A 528 -15.60 -21.72 17.10
N THR A 529 -16.78 -21.35 16.63
CA THR A 529 -17.77 -22.32 16.13
C THR A 529 -17.63 -22.39 14.61
N TRP A 530 -17.26 -23.57 14.13
CA TRP A 530 -17.14 -23.89 12.73
C TRP A 530 -18.41 -24.60 12.28
N SER A 531 -18.94 -24.24 11.11
CA SER A 531 -20.13 -24.85 10.57
C SER A 531 -19.96 -25.11 9.08
N VAL A 532 -20.48 -26.25 8.64
CA VAL A 532 -20.61 -26.65 7.24
C VAL A 532 -22.06 -26.90 6.94
N ASP A 533 -22.60 -26.21 5.96
CA ASP A 533 -23.89 -26.47 5.37
C ASP A 533 -23.71 -27.25 4.08
N TYR A 534 -24.33 -28.41 3.97
CA TYR A 534 -24.22 -29.27 2.80
C TYR A 534 -25.55 -29.92 2.43
N ARG A 535 -25.69 -30.30 1.18
CA ARG A 535 -26.78 -31.14 0.67
C ARG A 535 -26.22 -32.47 0.22
N TRP A 536 -26.90 -33.53 0.57
CA TRP A 536 -26.61 -34.86 0.08
C TRP A 536 -27.89 -35.56 -0.31
N THR A 537 -27.88 -36.28 -1.46
CA THR A 537 -28.96 -37.12 -1.89
C THR A 537 -28.40 -38.45 -2.37
N GLY A 538 -28.81 -39.53 -1.75
CA GLY A 538 -28.37 -40.88 -2.11
C GLY A 538 -29.33 -41.94 -1.57
N ALA A 539 -29.27 -43.15 -2.12
CA ALA A 539 -30.15 -44.26 -1.77
C ALA A 539 -29.67 -45.07 -0.55
N ALA A 540 -28.67 -44.61 0.17
CA ALA A 540 -27.97 -45.42 1.15
C ALA A 540 -28.54 -45.35 2.57
N ALA A 541 -28.24 -46.38 3.34
CA ALA A 541 -28.45 -46.52 4.75
C ALA A 541 -27.69 -45.41 5.55
N PRO A 542 -28.06 -45.17 6.83
CA PRO A 542 -27.43 -44.13 7.65
C PRO A 542 -25.93 -44.40 7.77
N GLY A 543 -25.12 -43.48 7.32
CA GLY A 543 -23.66 -43.56 7.30
C GLY A 543 -23.01 -42.18 7.22
N VAL A 544 -21.73 -42.19 7.07
CA VAL A 544 -20.92 -40.97 6.89
C VAL A 544 -20.68 -40.75 5.40
N VAL A 545 -21.07 -39.61 4.86
CA VAL A 545 -20.95 -39.29 3.45
C VAL A 545 -19.69 -38.51 3.11
N GLY A 546 -19.05 -37.97 4.12
CA GLY A 546 -17.83 -37.19 3.95
C GLY A 546 -17.21 -36.80 5.29
N LYS A 547 -16.18 -35.98 5.21
CA LYS A 547 -15.54 -35.38 6.39
C LYS A 547 -15.21 -33.92 6.14
N TRP A 548 -15.10 -33.17 7.21
CA TRP A 548 -14.50 -31.85 7.22
C TRP A 548 -13.23 -31.84 8.07
N GLU A 549 -12.27 -31.01 7.69
CA GLU A 549 -11.00 -30.85 8.38
C GLU A 549 -10.63 -29.37 8.45
N LEU A 550 -10.12 -28.95 9.59
CA LEU A 550 -9.49 -27.66 9.79
C LEU A 550 -7.98 -27.87 9.82
N LEU A 551 -7.28 -27.28 8.87
CA LEU A 551 -5.84 -27.45 8.68
C LEU A 551 -5.10 -26.17 9.01
N GLU A 552 -4.00 -26.26 9.76
CA GLU A 552 -3.07 -25.15 9.92
C GLU A 552 -2.31 -24.92 8.62
N THR A 553 -2.35 -23.68 8.08
CA THR A 553 -1.79 -23.37 6.76
C THR A 553 -0.27 -23.55 6.71
N ALA A 554 0.43 -23.26 7.81
CA ALA A 554 1.90 -23.28 7.86
C ALA A 554 2.52 -24.68 7.85
N GLY A 555 1.74 -25.75 8.13
CA GLY A 555 2.27 -27.11 8.22
C GLY A 555 1.33 -28.20 7.70
N GLY A 556 0.13 -27.84 7.24
CA GLY A 556 -0.88 -28.80 6.82
C GLY A 556 -1.41 -29.70 7.95
N THR A 557 -1.13 -29.34 9.21
CA THR A 557 -1.53 -30.14 10.39
C THR A 557 -3.02 -30.00 10.62
N THR A 558 -3.73 -31.12 10.73
CA THR A 558 -5.14 -31.12 11.09
C THR A 558 -5.31 -30.74 12.56
N VAL A 559 -5.99 -29.63 12.80
CA VAL A 559 -6.26 -29.11 14.16
C VAL A 559 -7.59 -29.65 14.68
N ALA A 560 -8.56 -29.82 13.81
CA ALA A 560 -9.85 -30.41 14.11
C ALA A 560 -10.40 -31.10 12.86
N ALA A 561 -11.20 -32.13 13.06
CA ALA A 561 -11.90 -32.82 12.00
C ALA A 561 -13.20 -33.42 12.54
N GLY A 562 -14.15 -33.64 11.65
CA GLY A 562 -15.40 -34.30 11.98
C GLY A 562 -16.02 -34.97 10.76
N GLU A 563 -17.01 -35.78 11.00
CA GLU A 563 -17.73 -36.52 9.97
C GLU A 563 -18.96 -35.69 9.52
N LEU A 564 -19.34 -35.90 8.26
CA LEU A 564 -20.56 -35.41 7.65
C LEU A 564 -21.55 -36.59 7.53
N PRO A 565 -22.56 -36.64 8.41
CA PRO A 565 -23.52 -37.75 8.40
C PRO A 565 -24.43 -37.73 7.17
N ALA A 566 -24.80 -38.87 6.67
CA ALA A 566 -25.88 -39.00 5.69
C ALA A 566 -27.19 -38.56 6.35
N THR A 567 -27.84 -37.60 5.74
CA THR A 567 -29.15 -37.17 6.20
C THR A 567 -30.23 -37.75 5.32
N THR A 568 -31.16 -38.51 5.92
CA THR A 568 -32.35 -39.01 5.25
C THR A 568 -33.33 -37.87 5.08
N GLY A 569 -33.29 -37.19 3.95
CA GLY A 569 -34.20 -36.07 3.66
C GLY A 569 -34.42 -35.87 2.16
N ASP A 570 -35.57 -35.32 1.80
CA ASP A 570 -35.94 -35.00 0.42
C ASP A 570 -34.94 -34.06 -0.25
N ILE A 571 -34.90 -34.14 -1.57
CA ILE A 571 -34.10 -33.28 -2.44
C ILE A 571 -34.33 -31.79 -2.05
N GLY A 572 -33.32 -31.16 -1.46
CA GLY A 572 -33.40 -29.75 -1.06
C GLY A 572 -33.12 -29.46 0.43
N PHE A 573 -33.03 -30.48 1.27
CA PHE A 573 -32.66 -30.26 2.67
C PHE A 573 -31.18 -29.91 2.82
N VAL A 574 -30.90 -28.81 3.53
CA VAL A 574 -29.53 -28.40 3.89
C VAL A 574 -29.25 -28.92 5.31
N SER A 575 -28.24 -29.74 5.43
CA SER A 575 -27.74 -30.22 6.71
C SER A 575 -26.61 -29.33 7.21
N ARG A 576 -26.62 -29.05 8.52
CA ARG A 576 -25.55 -28.28 9.16
C ARG A 576 -24.83 -29.16 10.18
N VAL A 577 -23.49 -29.19 10.07
CA VAL A 577 -22.60 -29.69 11.13
C VAL A 577 -21.86 -28.51 11.72
N SER A 578 -21.87 -28.38 13.04
CA SER A 578 -21.18 -27.31 13.75
C SER A 578 -20.34 -27.88 14.88
N GLN A 579 -19.15 -27.34 15.06
CA GLN A 579 -18.27 -27.73 16.17
C GLN A 579 -17.57 -26.50 16.77
N ALA A 580 -17.57 -26.38 18.09
CA ALA A 580 -16.81 -25.39 18.81
C ALA A 580 -15.37 -25.87 19.02
N ILE A 581 -14.40 -25.08 18.61
CA ILE A 581 -12.98 -25.41 18.69
C ILE A 581 -12.28 -24.32 19.51
N PRO A 582 -11.75 -24.64 20.71
CA PRO A 582 -10.95 -23.72 21.47
C PRO A 582 -9.56 -23.61 20.84
N PHE A 583 -9.14 -22.39 20.56
CA PHE A 583 -7.82 -22.10 20.02
C PHE A 583 -7.00 -21.28 21.02
N ARG A 584 -5.79 -21.76 21.33
CA ARG A 584 -4.88 -21.11 22.29
C ARG A 584 -3.57 -20.78 21.59
N SER A 585 -3.43 -19.56 21.15
CA SER A 585 -2.17 -19.05 20.59
C SER A 585 -2.12 -17.53 20.71
N PHE A 586 -1.03 -17.02 21.27
CA PHE A 586 -0.77 -15.56 21.29
C PHE A 586 -0.49 -14.97 19.91
N GLN A 587 -0.07 -15.79 18.96
CA GLN A 587 0.16 -15.37 17.59
C GLN A 587 -1.00 -15.81 16.68
N PRO A 588 -1.46 -14.95 15.78
CA PRO A 588 -2.41 -15.36 14.77
C PRO A 588 -1.81 -16.50 13.95
N ARG A 589 -2.58 -17.56 13.72
CA ARG A 589 -2.19 -18.66 12.83
C ARG A 589 -3.20 -18.78 11.72
N GLY A 590 -2.71 -19.05 10.51
CA GLY A 590 -3.55 -19.29 9.35
C GLY A 590 -4.15 -20.69 9.40
N PHE A 591 -5.46 -20.79 9.14
CA PHE A 591 -6.19 -22.05 9.03
C PHE A 591 -6.98 -22.06 7.74
N THR A 592 -7.05 -23.21 7.11
CA THR A 592 -7.91 -23.48 5.95
C THR A 592 -8.88 -24.60 6.26
N PHE A 593 -10.06 -24.49 5.71
CA PHE A 593 -11.10 -25.49 5.85
C PHE A 593 -11.12 -26.40 4.62
N ARG A 594 -11.29 -27.70 4.82
CA ARG A 594 -11.38 -28.68 3.75
C ARG A 594 -12.56 -29.60 3.99
N VAL A 595 -13.40 -29.76 2.97
CA VAL A 595 -14.50 -30.73 2.94
C VAL A 595 -14.17 -31.80 1.91
N SER A 596 -14.26 -33.04 2.32
CA SER A 596 -14.06 -34.21 1.45
C SER A 596 -15.32 -35.07 1.40
N TRP A 597 -15.68 -35.54 0.20
CA TRP A 597 -16.80 -36.41 -0.04
C TRP A 597 -16.32 -37.82 -0.43
N TYR A 598 -17.05 -38.86 -0.01
CA TYR A 598 -16.66 -40.26 -0.24
C TYR A 598 -17.18 -40.88 -1.54
N GLY A 599 -18.00 -40.14 -2.31
CA GLY A 599 -18.34 -40.51 -3.68
C GLY A 599 -19.68 -41.26 -3.84
N GLU A 600 -20.53 -41.30 -2.81
CA GLU A 600 -21.84 -41.95 -2.91
C GLU A 600 -22.98 -40.92 -2.99
N GLY A 601 -23.77 -40.95 -4.06
CA GLY A 601 -24.90 -40.05 -4.28
C GLY A 601 -24.51 -38.66 -4.82
N TYR A 602 -25.37 -37.67 -4.65
CA TYR A 602 -25.10 -36.25 -4.97
C TYR A 602 -24.67 -35.54 -3.70
N PHE A 603 -23.61 -34.76 -3.78
CA PHE A 603 -23.09 -33.95 -2.66
C PHE A 603 -22.79 -32.52 -3.10
N GLU A 604 -23.24 -31.56 -2.32
CA GLU A 604 -23.02 -30.14 -2.55
C GLU A 604 -22.67 -29.46 -1.23
N VAL A 605 -21.58 -28.70 -1.19
CA VAL A 605 -21.29 -27.77 -0.09
C VAL A 605 -22.00 -26.46 -0.39
N VAL A 606 -22.95 -26.10 0.46
CA VAL A 606 -23.75 -24.87 0.32
C VAL A 606 -23.01 -23.69 0.91
N SER A 607 -22.50 -23.86 2.15
CA SER A 607 -21.71 -22.82 2.81
C SER A 607 -20.75 -23.40 3.84
N THR A 608 -19.71 -22.64 4.11
CA THR A 608 -18.83 -22.85 5.27
C THR A 608 -18.79 -21.55 6.08
N SER A 609 -18.88 -21.65 7.40
CA SER A 609 -18.88 -20.46 8.26
C SER A 609 -18.01 -20.68 9.49
N VAL A 610 -17.46 -19.57 9.98
CA VAL A 610 -16.73 -19.49 11.24
C VAL A 610 -17.30 -18.33 12.03
N SER A 611 -17.69 -18.59 13.26
CA SER A 611 -18.07 -17.55 14.20
C SER A 611 -17.24 -17.67 15.47
N ARG A 612 -16.88 -16.58 16.06
CA ARG A 612 -16.23 -16.56 17.36
C ARG A 612 -17.30 -16.53 18.44
N SER A 613 -17.17 -17.44 19.42
CA SER A 613 -18.06 -17.50 20.60
C SER A 613 -17.67 -16.49 21.65
#